data_609981e3c258fb6072af202ad0f5f54e
#
_entry.id   609981e3c258fb6072af202ad0f5f54e
#
_cell.length_a   1.000
_cell.length_b   1.000
_cell.length_c   1.000
_cell.angle_alpha   90.00
_cell.angle_beta   90.00
_cell.angle_gamma   90.00
#
_symmetry.space_group_name_H-M   'P 1'
#
loop_
_entity.id
_entity.type
_entity.pdbx_description
1 polymer ?
#
loop_
_entity_poly.entity_id
_entity_poly.type
_entity_poly.pdbx_seq_one_letter_code
_entity_poly.pdbx_strand_id
1 'polypeptide(L)'
;MYKHKVQYYETDKMLVTHHSNYIRWMEEARVDFLDRMGWPYTKLEELGIISPVIAVNGKYKKSTTFGDEVTIDVKIKEFKGVKLKLSYDFVNQNGEAVFSGESEHCFLTSEGKPMMIRVTYPDFYNAIMETYEKQ
;
A
#
# COMPACT_ATOMS: atom_id res chain seq x y z
N MET A 1 -11.70 2.59 -3.45
CA MET A 1 -10.56 1.72 -3.75
C MET A 1 -9.69 2.32 -4.85
N TYR A 2 -8.42 2.05 -4.83
CA TYR A 2 -7.50 2.59 -5.82
C TYR A 2 -7.63 1.82 -7.14
N LYS A 3 -7.64 2.54 -8.26
CA LYS A 3 -7.71 1.93 -9.59
C LYS A 3 -6.50 2.33 -10.42
N HIS A 4 -5.90 1.35 -11.07
CA HIS A 4 -4.76 1.55 -11.95
C HIS A 4 -5.07 0.98 -13.33
N LYS A 5 -4.91 1.78 -14.37
CA LYS A 5 -5.02 1.30 -15.74
C LYS A 5 -3.63 0.90 -16.22
N VAL A 6 -3.49 -0.35 -16.66
CA VAL A 6 -2.21 -0.87 -17.12
C VAL A 6 -1.72 -0.09 -18.35
N GLN A 7 -0.50 0.44 -18.27
CA GLN A 7 0.12 1.23 -19.32
C GLN A 7 0.95 0.34 -20.26
N TYR A 8 1.11 0.77 -21.48
CA TYR A 8 1.88 0.02 -22.47
C TYR A 8 3.31 -0.25 -21.97
N TYR A 9 3.97 0.75 -21.39
CA TYR A 9 5.34 0.61 -20.91
C TYR A 9 5.48 -0.34 -19.71
N GLU A 10 4.38 -0.77 -19.13
CA GLU A 10 4.37 -1.71 -18.02
C GLU A 10 4.35 -3.17 -18.49
N THR A 11 4.18 -3.40 -19.79
CA THR A 11 4.15 -4.74 -20.37
C THR A 11 5.53 -5.17 -20.87
N ASP A 12 5.72 -6.48 -20.96
CA ASP A 12 6.94 -7.08 -21.46
C ASP A 12 6.75 -7.59 -22.90
N LYS A 13 7.74 -8.33 -23.42
CA LYS A 13 7.69 -8.86 -24.79
C LYS A 13 6.54 -9.83 -25.02
N MET A 14 5.99 -10.41 -23.95
CA MET A 14 4.85 -11.33 -24.03
C MET A 14 3.52 -10.60 -23.97
N LEU A 15 3.54 -9.28 -23.96
CA LEU A 15 2.38 -8.37 -23.86
C LEU A 15 1.63 -8.50 -22.54
N VAL A 16 2.23 -9.10 -21.53
CA VAL A 16 1.67 -9.13 -20.17
C VAL A 16 2.44 -8.18 -19.27
N THR A 17 1.80 -7.74 -18.21
CA THR A 17 2.41 -6.82 -17.26
C THR A 17 3.66 -7.44 -16.64
N HIS A 18 4.77 -6.71 -16.67
CA HIS A 18 5.99 -7.16 -16.02
C HIS A 18 5.76 -7.22 -14.50
N HIS A 19 6.21 -8.31 -13.88
CA HIS A 19 5.91 -8.59 -12.47
C HIS A 19 6.32 -7.48 -11.50
N SER A 20 7.36 -6.70 -11.82
CA SER A 20 7.82 -5.61 -10.96
C SER A 20 6.77 -4.52 -10.75
N ASN A 21 5.84 -4.36 -11.69
CA ASN A 21 4.84 -3.29 -11.62
C ASN A 21 3.81 -3.51 -10.51
N TYR A 22 3.56 -4.76 -10.11
CA TYR A 22 2.58 -5.04 -9.05
C TYR A 22 3.01 -4.44 -7.72
N ILE A 23 4.31 -4.46 -7.43
CA ILE A 23 4.85 -3.84 -6.22
C ILE A 23 4.73 -2.32 -6.29
N ARG A 24 4.96 -1.74 -7.46
CA ARG A 24 4.76 -0.30 -7.68
C ARG A 24 3.30 0.09 -7.47
N TRP A 25 2.37 -0.74 -7.95
CA TRP A 25 0.94 -0.49 -7.77
C TRP A 25 0.52 -0.63 -6.31
N MET A 26 1.16 -1.53 -5.56
CA MET A 26 0.96 -1.60 -4.11
C MET A 26 1.35 -0.27 -3.47
N GLU A 27 2.47 0.33 -3.87
CA GLU A 27 2.90 1.62 -3.35
C GLU A 27 1.91 2.73 -3.69
N GLU A 28 1.45 2.80 -4.95
CA GLU A 28 0.43 3.76 -5.36
C GLU A 28 -0.84 3.64 -4.52
N ALA A 29 -1.28 2.39 -4.32
CA ALA A 29 -2.48 2.11 -3.54
C ALA A 29 -2.30 2.48 -2.06
N ARG A 30 -1.11 2.28 -1.51
CA ARG A 30 -0.80 2.67 -0.13
C ARG A 30 -0.82 4.19 0.04
N VAL A 31 -0.24 4.91 -0.90
CA VAL A 31 -0.26 6.38 -0.87
C VAL A 31 -1.70 6.89 -0.90
N ASP A 32 -2.52 6.33 -1.79
CA ASP A 32 -3.95 6.67 -1.87
C ASP A 32 -4.69 6.33 -0.57
N PHE A 33 -4.37 5.19 0.02
CA PHE A 33 -4.97 4.74 1.28
C PHE A 33 -4.69 5.73 2.42
N LEU A 34 -3.45 6.20 2.53
CA LEU A 34 -3.06 7.20 3.53
C LEU A 34 -3.76 8.54 3.28
N ASP A 35 -3.88 8.95 2.01
CA ASP A 35 -4.62 10.17 1.65
C ASP A 35 -6.07 10.09 2.14
N ARG A 36 -6.73 8.96 1.89
CA ARG A 36 -8.12 8.77 2.29
C ARG A 36 -8.30 8.74 3.80
N MET A 37 -7.27 8.33 4.53
CA MET A 37 -7.26 8.38 6.00
C MET A 37 -7.09 9.79 6.56
N GLY A 38 -6.73 10.75 5.71
CA GLY A 38 -6.43 12.11 6.15
C GLY A 38 -4.97 12.30 6.58
N TRP A 39 -4.09 11.33 6.28
CA TRP A 39 -2.67 11.36 6.61
C TRP A 39 -1.81 11.16 5.37
N PRO A 40 -1.87 12.10 4.42
CA PRO A 40 -1.10 11.98 3.19
C PRO A 40 0.41 11.96 3.45
N TYR A 41 1.15 11.39 2.53
CA TYR A 41 2.60 11.26 2.64
C TYR A 41 3.30 12.59 2.89
N THR A 42 2.81 13.67 2.26
CA THR A 42 3.35 15.02 2.46
C THR A 42 3.24 15.46 3.92
N LYS A 43 2.13 15.13 4.57
CA LYS A 43 1.93 15.43 5.99
C LYS A 43 2.90 14.65 6.87
N LEU A 44 3.12 13.37 6.56
CA LEU A 44 4.09 12.55 7.30
C LEU A 44 5.50 13.13 7.17
N GLU A 45 5.88 13.52 5.94
CA GLU A 45 7.18 14.12 5.70
C GLU A 45 7.36 15.43 6.46
N GLU A 46 6.35 16.28 6.47
CA GLU A 46 6.36 17.54 7.22
C GLU A 46 6.56 17.32 8.72
N LEU A 47 5.99 16.24 9.25
CA LEU A 47 6.12 15.89 10.67
C LEU A 47 7.42 15.15 10.99
N GLY A 48 8.23 14.85 9.97
CA GLY A 48 9.48 14.11 10.16
C GLY A 48 9.27 12.62 10.40
N ILE A 49 8.14 12.08 9.98
CA ILE A 49 7.85 10.65 10.10
C ILE A 49 8.36 9.95 8.84
N ILE A 50 9.29 9.02 9.01
CA ILE A 50 9.80 8.18 7.94
C ILE A 50 9.10 6.82 8.03
N SER A 51 8.57 6.32 6.91
CA SER A 51 7.86 5.04 6.87
C SER A 51 8.45 4.13 5.80
N PRO A 52 9.61 3.51 6.04
CA PRO A 52 10.22 2.62 5.07
C PRO A 52 9.44 1.31 4.94
N VAL A 53 9.58 0.69 3.77
CA VAL A 53 9.12 -0.67 3.54
C VAL A 53 10.17 -1.61 4.10
N ILE A 54 9.79 -2.48 5.03
CA ILE A 54 10.71 -3.45 5.62
C ILE A 54 10.49 -4.87 5.10
N ALA A 55 9.34 -5.14 4.49
CA ALA A 55 9.07 -6.43 3.87
C ALA A 55 7.94 -6.27 2.87
N VAL A 56 7.98 -7.04 1.80
CA VAL A 56 6.93 -7.10 0.80
C VAL A 56 6.88 -8.52 0.24
N ASN A 57 5.66 -9.02 0.01
CA ASN A 57 5.46 -10.29 -0.67
C ASN A 57 4.21 -10.22 -1.54
N GLY A 58 4.08 -11.18 -2.44
CA GLY A 58 2.91 -11.22 -3.30
C GLY A 58 2.77 -12.55 -4.02
N LYS A 59 1.56 -12.80 -4.48
CA LYS A 59 1.21 -13.98 -5.28
C LYS A 59 0.54 -13.54 -6.55
N TYR A 60 1.09 -13.96 -7.68
CA TYR A 60 0.57 -13.67 -9.01
C TYR A 60 -0.44 -14.75 -9.37
N LYS A 61 -1.71 -14.34 -9.56
CA LYS A 61 -2.80 -15.30 -9.78
C LYS A 61 -3.27 -15.33 -11.23
N LYS A 62 -3.31 -14.18 -11.89
CA LYS A 62 -3.71 -14.06 -13.29
C LYS A 62 -2.99 -12.88 -13.91
N SER A 63 -2.49 -13.04 -15.13
CA SER A 63 -1.79 -11.96 -15.82
C SER A 63 -2.73 -10.82 -16.20
N THR A 64 -2.17 -9.62 -16.33
CA THR A 64 -2.87 -8.46 -16.86
C THR A 64 -2.13 -7.99 -18.09
N THR A 65 -2.82 -7.19 -18.93
CA THR A 65 -2.26 -6.67 -20.15
C THR A 65 -2.60 -5.19 -20.31
N PHE A 66 -2.01 -4.55 -21.31
CA PHE A 66 -2.26 -3.15 -21.61
C PHE A 66 -3.76 -2.85 -21.70
N GLY A 67 -4.17 -1.82 -21.01
CA GLY A 67 -5.56 -1.37 -21.01
C GLY A 67 -6.46 -2.01 -19.96
N ASP A 68 -6.02 -3.08 -19.31
CA ASP A 68 -6.77 -3.64 -18.18
C ASP A 68 -6.85 -2.61 -17.05
N GLU A 69 -7.96 -2.60 -16.35
CA GLU A 69 -8.14 -1.78 -15.16
C GLU A 69 -8.08 -2.65 -13.92
N VAL A 70 -7.12 -2.38 -13.05
CA VAL A 70 -6.92 -3.13 -11.81
C VAL A 70 -7.41 -2.29 -10.65
N THR A 71 -8.29 -2.87 -9.84
CA THR A 71 -8.78 -2.25 -8.61
C THR A 71 -8.08 -2.90 -7.43
N ILE A 72 -7.52 -2.08 -6.55
CA ILE A 72 -6.73 -2.53 -5.41
C ILE A 72 -7.40 -2.14 -4.12
N ASP A 73 -7.74 -3.15 -3.32
CA ASP A 73 -8.30 -2.96 -1.99
C ASP A 73 -7.17 -3.11 -0.96
N VAL A 74 -6.91 -2.04 -0.23
CA VAL A 74 -5.88 -2.02 0.81
C VAL A 74 -6.56 -2.11 2.17
N LYS A 75 -6.07 -3.03 3.00
CA LYS A 75 -6.55 -3.17 4.37
C LYS A 75 -5.39 -3.21 5.34
N ILE A 76 -5.64 -2.74 6.55
CA ILE A 76 -4.67 -2.89 7.64
C ILE A 76 -4.81 -4.30 8.17
N LYS A 77 -3.74 -5.08 8.08
CA LYS A 77 -3.71 -6.44 8.59
C LYS A 77 -3.32 -6.47 10.06
N GLU A 78 -2.38 -5.63 10.46
CA GLU A 78 -1.90 -5.57 11.83
C GLU A 78 -1.21 -4.23 12.07
N PHE A 79 -1.41 -3.65 13.25
CA PHE A 79 -0.67 -2.48 13.68
C PHE A 79 -0.49 -2.52 15.21
N LYS A 80 0.77 -2.49 15.65
CA LYS A 80 1.13 -2.54 17.07
C LYS A 80 1.92 -1.29 17.52
N GLY A 81 1.73 -0.16 16.81
CA GLY A 81 2.31 1.11 17.19
C GLY A 81 3.64 1.46 16.54
N VAL A 82 4.42 0.47 16.12
CA VAL A 82 5.69 0.68 15.40
C VAL A 82 5.64 0.10 14.01
N LYS A 83 5.17 -1.15 13.89
CA LYS A 83 5.06 -1.85 12.61
C LYS A 83 3.63 -1.85 12.13
N LEU A 84 3.44 -1.48 10.86
CA LEU A 84 2.17 -1.50 10.17
C LEU A 84 2.24 -2.54 9.07
N LYS A 85 1.33 -3.51 9.11
CA LYS A 85 1.21 -4.52 8.06
C LYS A 85 -0.06 -4.25 7.26
N LEU A 86 0.09 -4.13 5.94
CA LEU A 86 -1.03 -3.90 5.02
C LEU A 86 -1.21 -5.12 4.13
N SER A 87 -2.45 -5.40 3.75
CA SER A 87 -2.77 -6.42 2.76
C SER A 87 -3.41 -5.76 1.54
N TYR A 88 -3.20 -6.37 0.37
CA TYR A 88 -3.64 -5.83 -0.92
C TYR A 88 -4.29 -6.95 -1.71
N ASP A 89 -5.50 -6.68 -2.22
CA ASP A 89 -6.18 -7.57 -3.13
C ASP A 89 -6.42 -6.82 -4.44
N PHE A 90 -5.94 -7.39 -5.54
CA PHE A 90 -6.05 -6.82 -6.88
C PHE A 90 -7.05 -7.63 -7.69
N VAL A 91 -8.03 -6.94 -8.29
CA VAL A 91 -8.98 -7.55 -9.22
C VAL A 91 -8.96 -6.77 -10.53
N ASN A 92 -9.22 -7.47 -11.63
CA ASN A 92 -9.33 -6.81 -12.94
C ASN A 92 -10.75 -6.28 -13.17
N GLN A 93 -11.03 -5.71 -14.34
CA GLN A 93 -12.31 -5.13 -14.68
C GLN A 93 -13.45 -6.16 -14.71
N ASN A 94 -13.12 -7.45 -14.78
CA ASN A 94 -14.10 -8.54 -14.77
C ASN A 94 -14.33 -9.10 -13.37
N GLY A 95 -13.71 -8.50 -12.35
CA GLY A 95 -13.83 -8.97 -10.97
C GLY A 95 -12.98 -10.18 -10.63
N GLU A 96 -12.05 -10.56 -11.53
CA GLU A 96 -11.19 -11.70 -11.31
C GLU A 96 -9.97 -11.31 -10.47
N ALA A 97 -9.60 -12.16 -9.50
CA ALA A 97 -8.41 -11.94 -8.68
C ALA A 97 -7.15 -12.10 -9.54
N VAL A 98 -6.30 -11.08 -9.58
CA VAL A 98 -5.07 -11.10 -10.38
C VAL A 98 -3.81 -11.16 -9.54
N PHE A 99 -3.89 -10.65 -8.30
CA PHE A 99 -2.72 -10.60 -7.42
C PHE A 99 -3.17 -10.38 -5.99
N SER A 100 -2.42 -10.92 -5.04
CA SER A 100 -2.59 -10.56 -3.63
C SER A 100 -1.21 -10.36 -3.01
N GLY A 101 -1.10 -9.42 -2.09
CA GLY A 101 0.19 -9.14 -1.48
C GLY A 101 0.05 -8.57 -0.09
N GLU A 102 1.20 -8.45 0.56
CA GLU A 102 1.33 -7.83 1.87
C GLU A 102 2.57 -6.97 1.90
N SER A 103 2.53 -5.90 2.66
CA SER A 103 3.71 -5.09 2.92
C SER A 103 3.80 -4.78 4.41
N GLU A 104 5.02 -4.65 4.90
CA GLU A 104 5.28 -4.25 6.26
C GLU A 104 6.08 -2.96 6.26
N HIS A 105 5.71 -2.06 7.15
CA HIS A 105 6.34 -0.76 7.30
C HIS A 105 6.62 -0.52 8.75
N CYS A 106 7.68 0.22 9.04
CA CYS A 106 7.89 0.73 10.39
C CYS A 106 7.86 2.26 10.33
N PHE A 107 7.79 2.89 11.50
CA PHE A 107 7.86 4.34 11.61
C PHE A 107 9.14 4.71 12.32
N LEU A 108 9.88 5.64 11.71
CA LEU A 108 11.16 6.10 12.20
C LEU A 108 11.16 7.62 12.35
N THR A 109 11.97 8.11 13.27
CA THR A 109 12.25 9.54 13.36
C THR A 109 13.13 9.95 12.18
N SER A 110 13.30 11.25 11.96
CA SER A 110 14.20 11.77 10.92
C SER A 110 15.66 11.32 11.12
N GLU A 111 16.00 10.87 12.33
CA GLU A 111 17.34 10.33 12.66
C GLU A 111 17.41 8.81 12.46
N GLY A 112 16.35 8.18 11.99
CA GLY A 112 16.31 6.74 11.72
C GLY A 112 16.05 5.87 12.94
N LYS A 113 15.53 6.44 14.02
CA LYS A 113 15.21 5.68 15.25
C LYS A 113 13.74 5.26 15.25
N PRO A 114 13.42 4.08 15.82
CA PRO A 114 12.04 3.64 15.93
C PRO A 114 11.17 4.69 16.64
N MET A 115 9.95 4.88 16.11
CA MET A 115 8.99 5.84 16.64
C MET A 115 7.74 5.10 17.10
N MET A 116 7.37 5.29 18.36
CA MET A 116 6.09 4.80 18.90
C MET A 116 5.00 5.81 18.53
N ILE A 117 4.27 5.54 17.47
CA ILE A 117 3.25 6.46 16.94
C ILE A 117 2.19 6.78 17.99
N ARG A 118 1.77 5.79 18.77
CA ARG A 118 0.78 5.99 19.82
C ARG A 118 1.15 7.12 20.80
N VAL A 119 2.43 7.25 21.09
CA VAL A 119 2.96 8.24 22.04
C VAL A 119 3.27 9.55 21.35
N THR A 120 3.96 9.48 20.21
CA THR A 120 4.50 10.67 19.51
C THR A 120 3.43 11.40 18.70
N TYR A 121 2.57 10.66 18.03
CA TYR A 121 1.50 11.21 17.17
C TYR A 121 0.21 10.44 17.42
N PRO A 122 -0.44 10.66 18.60
CA PRO A 122 -1.65 9.92 18.96
C PRO A 122 -2.79 10.05 17.96
N ASP A 123 -2.90 11.19 17.29
CA ASP A 123 -3.94 11.40 16.28
C ASP A 123 -3.75 10.48 15.08
N PHE A 124 -2.51 10.27 14.66
CA PHE A 124 -2.19 9.34 13.59
C PHE A 124 -2.47 7.91 14.02
N TYR A 125 -2.04 7.55 15.22
CA TYR A 125 -2.35 6.24 15.79
C TYR A 125 -3.85 5.98 15.80
N ASN A 126 -4.63 6.94 16.27
CA ASN A 126 -6.09 6.80 16.34
C ASN A 126 -6.71 6.66 14.95
N ALA A 127 -6.22 7.40 13.96
CA ALA A 127 -6.69 7.28 12.58
C ALA A 127 -6.45 5.89 12.03
N ILE A 128 -5.27 5.32 12.28
CA ILE A 128 -4.94 3.95 11.85
C ILE A 128 -5.86 2.94 12.54
N MET A 129 -6.03 3.06 13.83
CA MET A 129 -6.85 2.13 14.61
C MET A 129 -8.33 2.19 14.25
N GLU A 130 -8.85 3.40 14.01
CA GLU A 130 -10.24 3.56 13.54
C GLU A 130 -10.44 2.89 12.19
N THR A 131 -9.49 3.07 11.28
CA THR A 131 -9.55 2.44 9.96
C THR A 131 -9.49 0.93 10.10
N TYR A 132 -8.63 0.42 10.96
CA TYR A 132 -8.50 -1.01 11.25
C TYR A 132 -9.82 -1.60 11.78
N GLU A 133 -10.44 -0.94 12.73
CA GLU A 133 -11.68 -1.42 13.37
C GLU A 133 -12.89 -1.40 12.44
N LYS A 134 -12.90 -0.50 11.45
CA LYS A 134 -14.02 -0.36 10.50
C LYS A 134 -13.96 -1.33 9.32
N GLN A 135 -12.89 -2.09 9.19
CA GLN A 135 -12.71 -3.01 8.06
C GLN A 135 -13.63 -4.23 8.12
#